data_aa6df6c5dc85be850ccc65fe6291a6e8
#
_entry.id   aa6df6c5dc85be850ccc65fe6291a6e8
#
_cell.length_a   1.000
_cell.length_b   1.000
_cell.length_c   1.000
_cell.angle_alpha   90.00
_cell.angle_beta   90.00
_cell.angle_gamma   90.00
#
_symmetry.space_group_name_H-M   'P 1'
#
loop_
_entity.id
_entity.type
_entity.pdbx_description
1 polymer ?
#
loop_
_entity_poly.entity_id
_entity_poly.type
_entity_poly.pdbx_seq_one_letter_code
_entity_poly.pdbx_strand_id
1 'polypeptide(L)'
;MSRTKLIVVVVLAGIVALSFTSGATAAKKKIKGQDIYKEFCKPCHEVDSDNGEYTPMSLIQDQWETFFEEDFEEAHQGVNDPNNGNSPVTDVLTEEEFEALAKWTIDHAADSEQPMTCG
;
A
#
# COMPACT_ATOMS: atom_id res chain seq x y z
N MET A 1 57.24 -41.02 -21.00
CA MET A 1 55.96 -40.60 -21.54
C MET A 1 54.98 -40.50 -20.43
N SER A 2 55.12 -39.45 -19.86
CA SER A 2 54.13 -38.46 -19.58
C SER A 2 53.04 -38.87 -18.59
N ARG A 3 53.49 -39.16 -17.38
CA ARG A 3 52.59 -39.18 -16.20
C ARG A 3 52.32 -37.78 -15.65
N THR A 4 52.92 -36.78 -16.22
CA THR A 4 52.81 -35.39 -15.86
C THR A 4 51.62 -34.64 -16.50
N LYS A 5 50.94 -35.26 -17.48
CA LYS A 5 49.79 -34.64 -18.13
C LYS A 5 48.45 -34.92 -17.43
N LEU A 6 48.43 -35.84 -16.47
CA LEU A 6 47.18 -36.22 -15.78
C LEU A 6 46.91 -35.39 -14.52
N ILE A 7 47.90 -34.67 -14.02
CA ILE A 7 47.76 -33.92 -12.75
C ILE A 7 47.23 -32.50 -12.98
N VAL A 8 47.35 -31.99 -14.19
CA VAL A 8 46.93 -30.61 -14.50
C VAL A 8 45.40 -30.52 -14.73
N VAL A 9 44.74 -31.62 -15.04
CA VAL A 9 43.28 -31.62 -15.34
C VAL A 9 42.41 -31.70 -14.09
N VAL A 10 42.93 -32.13 -12.95
CA VAL A 10 42.16 -32.33 -11.73
C VAL A 10 42.06 -31.07 -10.85
N VAL A 11 42.89 -30.06 -11.10
CA VAL A 11 42.93 -28.84 -10.26
C VAL A 11 42.00 -27.73 -10.77
N LEU A 12 41.42 -27.89 -11.95
CA LEU A 12 40.51 -26.87 -12.55
C LEU A 12 39.03 -27.14 -12.32
N ALA A 13 38.67 -28.20 -11.62
CA ALA A 13 37.26 -28.55 -11.37
C ALA A 13 36.76 -28.20 -9.94
N GLY A 14 37.46 -27.37 -9.21
CA GLY A 14 37.21 -27.17 -7.78
C GLY A 14 36.76 -25.78 -7.33
N ILE A 15 36.50 -24.84 -8.23
CA ILE A 15 36.01 -23.52 -7.78
C ILE A 15 34.77 -23.15 -8.60
N VAL A 16 33.71 -23.90 -8.40
CA VAL A 16 32.38 -23.31 -8.51
C VAL A 16 32.09 -22.65 -7.16
N ALA A 17 32.56 -21.42 -7.02
CA ALA A 17 32.09 -20.57 -5.94
C ALA A 17 30.58 -20.43 -6.11
N LEU A 18 29.83 -21.16 -5.34
CA LEU A 18 28.40 -20.88 -5.10
C LEU A 18 28.35 -19.52 -4.42
N SER A 19 28.32 -18.48 -5.22
CA SER A 19 27.93 -17.17 -4.78
C SER A 19 26.43 -17.24 -4.48
N PHE A 20 26.08 -17.71 -3.30
CA PHE A 20 24.77 -17.41 -2.75
C PHE A 20 24.74 -15.92 -2.50
N THR A 21 24.33 -15.17 -3.51
CA THR A 21 23.86 -13.83 -3.28
C THR A 21 22.60 -13.98 -2.42
N SER A 22 22.77 -13.84 -1.12
CA SER A 22 21.65 -13.59 -0.21
C SER A 22 21.05 -12.27 -0.67
N GLY A 23 20.06 -12.35 -1.56
CA GLY A 23 19.21 -11.22 -1.83
C GLY A 23 18.55 -10.84 -0.51
N ALA A 24 19.10 -9.84 0.18
CA ALA A 24 18.41 -9.21 1.27
C ALA A 24 17.14 -8.61 0.69
N THR A 25 16.03 -9.34 0.77
CA THR A 25 14.71 -8.75 0.56
C THR A 25 14.51 -7.77 1.69
N ALA A 26 14.70 -6.48 1.40
CA ALA A 26 14.30 -5.43 2.32
C ALA A 26 12.85 -5.67 2.67
N ALA A 27 12.55 -5.87 3.98
CA ALA A 27 11.20 -6.04 4.45
C ALA A 27 10.40 -4.81 4.02
N LYS A 28 9.40 -4.98 3.12
CA LYS A 28 8.49 -3.92 2.73
C LYS A 28 7.78 -3.43 3.99
N LYS A 29 7.85 -2.13 4.26
CA LYS A 29 7.08 -1.51 5.35
C LYS A 29 5.60 -1.81 5.11
N LYS A 30 4.93 -2.39 6.11
CA LYS A 30 3.50 -2.68 6.03
C LYS A 30 2.72 -1.38 5.92
N ILE A 31 1.93 -1.24 4.86
CA ILE A 31 1.02 -0.11 4.65
C ILE A 31 -0.18 -0.29 5.57
N LYS A 32 -0.49 0.74 6.35
CA LYS A 32 -1.64 0.75 7.25
C LYS A 32 -2.71 1.67 6.69
N GLY A 33 -3.90 1.13 6.45
CA GLY A 33 -5.03 1.91 5.94
C GLY A 33 -5.39 3.12 6.80
N GLN A 34 -5.24 3.03 8.12
CA GLN A 34 -5.44 4.14 9.04
C GLN A 34 -4.49 5.32 8.78
N ASP A 35 -3.22 5.03 8.49
CA ASP A 35 -2.23 6.06 8.21
C ASP A 35 -2.55 6.74 6.87
N ILE A 36 -2.97 5.95 5.87
CA ILE A 36 -3.42 6.47 4.57
C ILE A 36 -4.65 7.36 4.74
N TYR A 37 -5.63 6.94 5.53
CA TYR A 37 -6.80 7.77 5.84
C TYR A 37 -6.41 9.12 6.46
N LYS A 38 -5.52 9.12 7.45
CA LYS A 38 -5.05 10.35 8.12
C LYS A 38 -4.29 11.28 7.20
N GLU A 39 -3.53 10.73 6.27
CA GLU A 39 -2.70 11.51 5.35
C GLU A 39 -3.50 12.08 4.17
N PHE A 40 -4.37 11.29 3.56
CA PHE A 40 -5.03 11.65 2.31
C PHE A 40 -6.50 12.05 2.45
N CYS A 41 -7.26 11.42 3.33
CA CYS A 41 -8.70 11.66 3.46
C CYS A 41 -9.02 12.76 4.47
N LYS A 42 -8.50 12.61 5.67
CA LYS A 42 -8.79 13.49 6.80
C LYS A 42 -8.52 14.97 6.53
N PRO A 43 -7.43 15.39 5.86
CA PRO A 43 -7.17 16.82 5.63
C PRO A 43 -8.27 17.54 4.86
N CYS A 44 -9.03 16.84 4.02
CA CYS A 44 -10.15 17.41 3.26
C CYS A 44 -11.52 17.05 3.81
N HIS A 45 -11.61 16.05 4.69
CA HIS A 45 -12.86 15.49 5.24
C HIS A 45 -12.91 15.53 6.76
N GLU A 46 -12.33 16.54 7.37
CA GLU A 46 -12.42 16.79 8.81
C GLU A 46 -13.80 17.33 9.22
N VAL A 47 -14.01 17.39 10.54
CA VAL A 47 -15.14 18.10 11.12
C VAL A 47 -15.22 19.53 10.58
N ASP A 48 -16.42 19.96 10.20
CA ASP A 48 -16.70 21.27 9.63
C ASP A 48 -16.03 21.57 8.26
N SER A 49 -15.55 20.54 7.56
CA SER A 49 -15.03 20.69 6.20
C SER A 49 -16.15 21.02 5.20
N ASP A 50 -15.89 21.91 4.27
CA ASP A 50 -16.79 22.20 3.14
C ASP A 50 -17.02 21.00 2.23
N ASN A 51 -16.11 20.02 2.26
CA ASN A 51 -16.22 18.76 1.50
C ASN A 51 -17.00 17.66 2.23
N GLY A 52 -17.52 17.97 3.42
CA GLY A 52 -18.18 16.99 4.31
C GLY A 52 -17.20 16.23 5.19
N GLU A 53 -17.67 15.86 6.38
CA GLU A 53 -16.94 14.99 7.28
C GLU A 53 -17.19 13.54 6.90
N TYR A 54 -16.12 12.82 6.58
CA TYR A 54 -16.17 11.39 6.30
C TYR A 54 -15.20 10.61 7.16
N THR A 55 -15.75 9.69 7.94
CA THR A 55 -15.00 8.71 8.73
C THR A 55 -15.50 7.31 8.35
N PRO A 56 -14.83 6.23 8.72
CA PRO A 56 -15.36 4.88 8.52
C PRO A 56 -16.78 4.70 9.06
N MET A 57 -17.15 5.44 10.11
CA MET A 57 -18.50 5.42 10.72
C MET A 57 -19.58 6.13 9.89
N SER A 58 -19.19 6.85 8.84
CA SER A 58 -20.15 7.62 8.02
C SER A 58 -21.06 6.74 7.17
N LEU A 59 -20.60 5.55 6.81
CA LEU A 59 -21.32 4.58 5.98
C LEU A 59 -21.24 3.18 6.58
N ILE A 60 -22.10 2.29 6.11
CA ILE A 60 -22.02 0.85 6.38
C ILE A 60 -21.07 0.16 5.42
N GLN A 61 -20.65 -1.08 5.72
CA GLN A 61 -19.69 -1.84 4.94
C GLN A 61 -20.04 -1.92 3.46
N ASP A 62 -21.25 -2.33 3.11
CA ASP A 62 -21.70 -2.44 1.71
C ASP A 62 -21.63 -1.11 0.95
N GLN A 63 -21.93 0.00 1.62
CA GLN A 63 -21.84 1.33 1.02
C GLN A 63 -20.38 1.75 0.75
N TRP A 64 -19.47 1.41 1.68
CA TRP A 64 -18.04 1.65 1.48
C TRP A 64 -17.45 0.79 0.36
N GLU A 65 -17.85 -0.49 0.26
CA GLU A 65 -17.44 -1.36 -0.85
C GLU A 65 -17.86 -0.75 -2.19
N THR A 66 -19.12 -0.39 -2.34
CA THR A 66 -19.64 0.26 -3.55
C THR A 66 -18.89 1.56 -3.86
N PHE A 67 -18.66 2.39 -2.84
CA PHE A 67 -17.97 3.65 -3.03
C PHE A 67 -16.53 3.46 -3.55
N PHE A 68 -15.75 2.57 -2.95
CA PHE A 68 -14.38 2.33 -3.39
C PHE A 68 -14.28 1.64 -4.75
N GLU A 69 -15.24 0.77 -5.08
CA GLU A 69 -15.23 0.06 -6.35
C GLU A 69 -15.75 0.90 -7.54
N GLU A 70 -16.74 1.75 -7.30
CA GLU A 70 -17.47 2.41 -8.38
C GLU A 70 -17.36 3.94 -8.36
N ASP A 71 -17.42 4.57 -7.20
CA ASP A 71 -17.66 6.01 -7.09
C ASP A 71 -16.41 6.84 -6.74
N PHE A 72 -15.37 6.22 -6.21
CA PHE A 72 -14.20 6.94 -5.67
C PHE A 72 -13.54 7.86 -6.70
N GLU A 73 -13.28 7.37 -7.89
CA GLU A 73 -12.61 8.14 -8.94
C GLU A 73 -13.48 9.29 -9.43
N GLU A 74 -14.76 9.04 -9.65
CA GLU A 74 -15.70 10.08 -10.10
C GLU A 74 -15.89 11.17 -9.05
N ALA A 75 -16.04 10.76 -7.79
CA ALA A 75 -16.20 11.68 -6.65
C ALA A 75 -14.99 12.60 -6.44
N HIS A 76 -13.81 12.14 -6.83
CA HIS A 76 -12.55 12.89 -6.68
C HIS A 76 -11.98 13.41 -8.00
N GLN A 77 -12.75 13.40 -9.08
CA GLN A 77 -12.33 13.92 -10.35
C GLN A 77 -12.03 15.43 -10.25
N GLY A 78 -10.81 15.83 -10.63
CA GLY A 78 -10.37 17.22 -10.54
C GLY A 78 -10.03 17.72 -9.13
N VAL A 79 -10.03 16.84 -8.13
CA VAL A 79 -9.63 17.15 -6.75
C VAL A 79 -8.12 16.97 -6.61
N ASN A 80 -7.43 18.04 -6.27
CA ASN A 80 -5.99 18.04 -6.05
C ASN A 80 -5.66 18.05 -4.56
N ASP A 81 -4.60 17.32 -4.19
CA ASP A 81 -4.10 17.27 -2.84
C ASP A 81 -3.02 18.33 -2.62
N PRO A 82 -3.29 19.38 -1.83
CA PRO A 82 -2.35 20.46 -1.60
C PRO A 82 -1.12 20.01 -0.79
N ASN A 83 -1.23 18.93 -0.05
CA ASN A 83 -0.14 18.40 0.78
C ASN A 83 0.80 17.48 -0.01
N ASN A 84 0.40 17.06 -1.20
CA ASN A 84 1.16 16.18 -2.08
C ASN A 84 1.41 16.83 -3.45
N GLY A 85 2.00 18.02 -3.45
CA GLY A 85 2.41 18.72 -4.66
C GLY A 85 1.25 19.23 -5.52
N ASN A 86 0.06 19.35 -4.96
CA ASN A 86 -1.17 19.75 -5.69
C ASN A 86 -1.50 18.81 -6.87
N SER A 87 -1.11 17.56 -6.75
CA SER A 87 -1.43 16.50 -7.71
C SER A 87 -2.85 15.96 -7.49
N PRO A 88 -3.51 15.40 -8.52
CA PRO A 88 -4.80 14.76 -8.35
C PRO A 88 -4.72 13.66 -7.27
N VAL A 89 -5.66 13.66 -6.33
CA VAL A 89 -5.66 12.70 -5.22
C VAL A 89 -5.72 11.26 -5.71
N THR A 90 -6.38 11.01 -6.83
CA THR A 90 -6.43 9.71 -7.50
C THR A 90 -5.07 9.24 -8.04
N ASP A 91 -4.14 10.16 -8.30
CA ASP A 91 -2.81 9.84 -8.83
C ASP A 91 -1.75 9.68 -7.72
N VAL A 92 -1.96 10.29 -6.55
CA VAL A 92 -0.99 10.21 -5.44
C VAL A 92 -1.12 8.93 -4.62
N LEU A 93 -2.27 8.29 -4.62
CA LEU A 93 -2.49 6.99 -3.99
C LEU A 93 -1.97 5.87 -4.89
N THR A 94 -1.08 5.05 -4.38
CA THR A 94 -0.72 3.79 -5.04
C THR A 94 -1.86 2.78 -4.92
N GLU A 95 -1.88 1.78 -5.77
CA GLU A 95 -2.88 0.71 -5.71
C GLU A 95 -2.85 0.00 -4.34
N GLU A 96 -1.66 -0.30 -3.83
CA GLU A 96 -1.48 -0.93 -2.50
C GLU A 96 -2.02 -0.03 -1.37
N GLU A 97 -1.80 1.28 -1.43
CA GLU A 97 -2.35 2.24 -0.47
C GLU A 97 -3.86 2.35 -0.56
N PHE A 98 -4.39 2.38 -1.76
CA PHE A 98 -5.84 2.41 -2.01
C PHE A 98 -6.54 1.16 -1.46
N GLU A 99 -5.99 -0.03 -1.72
CA GLU A 99 -6.52 -1.29 -1.19
C GLU A 99 -6.47 -1.33 0.34
N ALA A 100 -5.35 -0.89 0.94
CA ALA A 100 -5.20 -0.83 2.39
C ALA A 100 -6.19 0.16 3.03
N LEU A 101 -6.42 1.30 2.39
CA LEU A 101 -7.39 2.31 2.81
C LEU A 101 -8.81 1.74 2.75
N ALA A 102 -9.21 1.16 1.62
CA ALA A 102 -10.54 0.59 1.42
C ALA A 102 -10.82 -0.50 2.46
N LYS A 103 -9.91 -1.44 2.62
CA LYS A 103 -10.03 -2.52 3.61
C LYS A 103 -10.18 -1.97 5.03
N TRP A 104 -9.32 -1.05 5.43
CA TRP A 104 -9.38 -0.47 6.78
C TRP A 104 -10.71 0.26 7.02
N THR A 105 -11.18 1.03 6.05
CA THR A 105 -12.43 1.78 6.13
C THR A 105 -13.62 0.84 6.28
N ILE A 106 -13.69 -0.22 5.48
CA ILE A 106 -14.74 -1.24 5.54
C ILE A 106 -14.70 -2.00 6.87
N ASP A 107 -13.52 -2.42 7.32
CA ASP A 107 -13.34 -3.14 8.60
C ASP A 107 -13.78 -2.30 9.81
N HIS A 108 -13.81 -0.98 9.70
CA HIS A 108 -14.17 -0.04 10.75
C HIS A 108 -15.48 0.75 10.49
N ALA A 109 -16.26 0.31 9.51
CA ALA A 109 -17.55 0.89 9.17
C ALA A 109 -18.59 0.80 10.32
N ALA A 110 -19.67 1.56 10.21
CA ALA A 110 -20.64 1.69 11.26
C ALA A 110 -21.29 0.36 11.72
N ASP A 111 -21.44 -0.59 10.80
CA ASP A 111 -22.03 -1.92 11.04
C ASP A 111 -20.98 -3.04 11.14
N SER A 112 -19.68 -2.71 11.15
CA SER A 112 -18.61 -3.70 11.30
C SER A 112 -18.54 -4.24 12.74
N GLU A 113 -17.82 -5.36 12.92
CA GLU A 113 -17.53 -5.90 14.26
C GLU A 113 -16.55 -5.03 15.06
N GLN A 114 -15.80 -4.17 14.38
CA GLN A 114 -14.83 -3.26 14.98
C GLN A 114 -15.03 -1.82 14.48
N PRO A 115 -16.19 -1.21 14.75
CA PRO A 115 -16.45 0.15 14.30
C PRO A 115 -15.39 1.11 14.85
N MET A 116 -15.04 2.12 14.05
CA MET A 116 -14.09 3.14 14.48
C MET A 116 -14.61 3.83 15.75
N THR A 117 -13.89 3.67 16.84
CA THR A 117 -14.12 4.46 18.05
C THR A 117 -13.26 5.71 18.01
N CYS A 118 -13.72 6.78 18.68
CA CYS A 118 -13.03 8.06 18.75
C CYS A 118 -11.52 7.89 19.03
N GLY A 119 -10.69 8.25 18.08
CA GLY A 119 -9.24 8.20 18.17
C GLY A 119 -8.61 9.36 17.49
#